data_754233d39140572813b2e57e9f23fced
#
_entry.id   754233d39140572813b2e57e9f23fced
#
_cell.length_a   1.000
_cell.length_b   1.000
_cell.length_c   1.000
_cell.angle_alpha   90.00
_cell.angle_beta   90.00
_cell.angle_gamma   90.00
#
_symmetry.space_group_name_H-M   'P 1'
#
loop_
_entity.id
_entity.type
_entity.pdbx_description
1 polymer ?
#
loop_
_entity_poly.entity_id
_entity_poly.type
_entity_poly.pdbx_seq_one_letter_code
_entity_poly.pdbx_strand_id
1 'polypeptide(L)'
;FRVTTVFDVSQTDGEPIPSLEVNELTASVKDYALLTAAIEQVSPVPMRFDEIEGDAKGYYSDADKEICIQVGMGESQTIKTMIHEVAHAMLHNSDFMKQNGEEKDRLTKETEAESIAFTVCSALGIDTSDYSFPYVASWASGKEMKELKDSMDTIRLTAADFLEKLEAAVAERSAERMTAMQYAEKLIADREQEKTIFDDEQRNLIVNFAFKLDDRAATEELVNGLAAALAEDRKCTTTVI
;
A
#
# COMPACT_ATOMS: atom_id res chain seq x y z
N PHE A 1 -46.47 -7.13 -2.47
CA PHE A 1 -45.86 -6.16 -1.57
C PHE A 1 -46.56 -6.26 -0.21
N ARG A 2 -45.78 -6.34 0.88
CA ARG A 2 -46.30 -6.35 2.24
C ARG A 2 -45.82 -5.05 2.90
N VAL A 3 -46.76 -4.27 3.40
CA VAL A 3 -46.42 -3.06 4.16
C VAL A 3 -45.84 -3.49 5.50
N THR A 4 -44.63 -3.04 5.80
CA THR A 4 -43.96 -3.25 7.08
C THR A 4 -43.61 -1.90 7.69
N THR A 5 -43.88 -1.71 8.96
CA THR A 5 -43.46 -0.52 9.70
C THR A 5 -41.97 -0.66 10.02
N VAL A 6 -41.18 0.34 9.65
CA VAL A 6 -39.76 0.46 9.98
C VAL A 6 -39.57 1.65 10.92
N PHE A 7 -38.62 1.54 11.85
CA PHE A 7 -38.26 2.59 12.78
C PHE A 7 -36.79 2.94 12.58
N ASP A 8 -36.48 4.22 12.70
CA ASP A 8 -35.10 4.65 12.87
C ASP A 8 -34.57 4.20 14.22
N VAL A 9 -33.27 3.89 14.32
CA VAL A 9 -32.62 3.46 15.57
C VAL A 9 -32.84 4.47 16.70
N SER A 10 -32.85 5.75 16.39
CA SER A 10 -33.12 6.83 17.36
C SER A 10 -34.56 6.80 17.93
N GLN A 11 -35.46 6.04 17.33
CA GLN A 11 -36.87 5.88 17.75
C GLN A 11 -37.07 4.58 18.56
N THR A 12 -36.01 3.87 18.88
CA THR A 12 -36.06 2.60 19.62
C THR A 12 -35.36 2.74 20.97
N ASP A 13 -35.92 2.13 22.02
CA ASP A 13 -35.28 1.95 23.32
C ASP A 13 -34.84 0.50 23.47
N GLY A 14 -33.59 0.28 23.87
CA GLY A 14 -33.05 -1.07 24.07
C GLY A 14 -31.54 -1.08 24.22
N GLU A 15 -30.96 -2.27 24.20
CA GLU A 15 -29.50 -2.42 24.12
C GLU A 15 -29.01 -1.82 22.77
N PRO A 16 -27.87 -1.13 22.78
CA PRO A 16 -27.28 -0.62 21.55
C PRO A 16 -27.17 -1.75 20.52
N ILE A 17 -27.60 -1.50 19.29
CA ILE A 17 -27.32 -2.44 18.20
C ILE A 17 -25.81 -2.62 18.15
N PRO A 18 -25.27 -3.86 18.16
CA PRO A 18 -23.86 -4.06 17.97
C PRO A 18 -23.44 -3.38 16.66
N SER A 19 -22.77 -2.24 16.76
CA SER A 19 -22.13 -1.63 15.61
C SER A 19 -20.94 -2.52 15.29
N LEU A 20 -20.87 -3.00 14.06
CA LEU A 20 -19.63 -3.47 13.51
C LEU A 20 -18.77 -2.21 13.27
N GLU A 21 -18.25 -1.64 14.37
CA GLU A 21 -17.26 -0.58 14.25
C GLU A 21 -16.03 -1.20 13.59
N VAL A 22 -15.82 -0.81 12.36
CA VAL A 22 -14.61 -1.15 11.65
C VAL A 22 -13.52 -0.26 12.23
N ASN A 23 -12.71 -0.81 13.12
CA ASN A 23 -11.60 -0.09 13.74
C ASN A 23 -10.56 0.27 12.66
N GLU A 24 -10.14 1.53 12.63
CA GLU A 24 -9.01 1.93 11.78
C GLU A 24 -7.73 1.22 12.23
N LEU A 25 -6.98 0.72 11.25
CA LEU A 25 -5.69 0.08 11.52
C LEU A 25 -4.64 1.17 11.78
N THR A 26 -4.05 1.15 12.97
CA THR A 26 -3.10 2.18 13.43
C THR A 26 -1.67 1.67 13.63
N ALA A 27 -1.43 0.37 13.41
CA ALA A 27 -0.11 -0.21 13.58
C ALA A 27 0.89 0.35 12.55
N SER A 28 2.14 0.55 12.97
CA SER A 28 3.24 0.85 12.05
C SER A 28 3.68 -0.41 11.31
N VAL A 29 4.13 -0.23 10.08
CA VAL A 29 4.56 -1.31 9.19
C VAL A 29 6.05 -1.25 8.98
N LYS A 30 6.73 -2.38 9.23
CA LYS A 30 8.16 -2.48 8.97
C LYS A 30 8.44 -2.26 7.47
N ASP A 31 9.45 -1.46 7.17
CA ASP A 31 9.85 -1.11 5.81
C ASP A 31 8.69 -0.52 4.96
N TYR A 32 7.82 0.29 5.60
CA TYR A 32 6.61 0.86 5.01
C TYR A 32 6.85 1.50 3.64
N ALA A 33 7.84 2.38 3.53
CA ALA A 33 8.13 3.08 2.27
C ALA A 33 8.56 2.11 1.15
N LEU A 34 9.37 1.09 1.47
CA LEU A 34 9.76 0.05 0.52
C LEU A 34 8.55 -0.75 0.05
N LEU A 35 7.68 -1.12 0.99
CA LEU A 35 6.48 -1.91 0.70
C LEU A 35 5.47 -1.11 -0.14
N THR A 36 5.24 0.16 0.21
CA THR A 36 4.39 1.08 -0.56
C THR A 36 4.87 1.18 -2.00
N ALA A 37 6.16 1.47 -2.20
CA ALA A 37 6.74 1.59 -3.52
C ALA A 37 6.71 0.27 -4.32
N ALA A 38 6.85 -0.89 -3.64
CA ALA A 38 6.71 -2.19 -4.29
C ALA A 38 5.26 -2.48 -4.71
N ILE A 39 4.26 -2.09 -3.89
CA ILE A 39 2.84 -2.22 -4.25
C ILE A 39 2.50 -1.33 -5.44
N GLU A 40 2.97 -0.09 -5.47
CA GLU A 40 2.82 0.79 -6.65
C GLU A 40 3.41 0.17 -7.92
N GLN A 41 4.59 -0.46 -7.82
CA GLN A 41 5.25 -1.10 -8.94
C GLN A 41 4.49 -2.30 -9.51
N VAL A 42 3.83 -3.08 -8.66
CA VAL A 42 3.05 -4.26 -9.09
C VAL A 42 1.61 -3.93 -9.45
N SER A 43 1.15 -2.73 -9.17
CA SER A 43 -0.18 -2.27 -9.56
C SER A 43 -0.35 -2.27 -11.07
N PRO A 44 -1.47 -2.82 -11.61
CA PRO A 44 -1.72 -2.82 -13.05
C PRO A 44 -2.06 -1.43 -13.61
N VAL A 45 -2.31 -0.45 -12.74
CA VAL A 45 -2.67 0.92 -13.10
C VAL A 45 -1.90 1.92 -12.23
N PRO A 46 -1.71 3.17 -12.67
CA PRO A 46 -1.11 4.21 -11.85
C PRO A 46 -1.84 4.41 -10.53
N MET A 47 -1.09 4.73 -9.48
CA MET A 47 -1.61 5.03 -8.16
C MET A 47 -1.22 6.45 -7.76
N ARG A 48 -2.15 7.18 -7.13
CA ARG A 48 -1.88 8.50 -6.56
C ARG A 48 -2.41 8.59 -5.14
N PHE A 49 -1.84 9.50 -4.39
CA PHE A 49 -2.27 9.82 -3.03
C PHE A 49 -2.87 11.23 -3.03
N ASP A 50 -4.09 11.37 -2.50
CA ASP A 50 -4.80 12.66 -2.50
C ASP A 50 -5.81 12.72 -1.35
N GLU A 51 -6.37 13.90 -1.10
CA GLU A 51 -7.51 14.05 -0.21
C GLU A 51 -8.78 13.59 -0.93
N ILE A 52 -9.49 12.63 -0.33
CA ILE A 52 -10.74 12.09 -0.85
C ILE A 52 -11.91 12.65 -0.02
N GLU A 53 -12.87 13.28 -0.68
CA GLU A 53 -14.08 13.78 0.01
C GLU A 53 -14.92 12.61 0.55
N GLY A 54 -15.35 12.72 1.80
CA GLY A 54 -16.17 11.72 2.49
C GLY A 54 -15.38 10.69 3.26
N ASP A 55 -15.92 9.48 3.44
CA ASP A 55 -15.35 8.43 4.30
C ASP A 55 -14.53 7.38 3.54
N ALA A 56 -14.41 7.52 2.22
CA ALA A 56 -13.66 6.57 1.40
C ALA A 56 -12.15 6.64 1.70
N LYS A 57 -11.54 5.48 1.91
CA LYS A 57 -10.10 5.35 2.18
C LYS A 57 -9.28 5.22 0.89
N GLY A 58 -9.92 4.82 -0.20
CA GLY A 58 -9.37 4.70 -1.53
C GLY A 58 -10.45 4.36 -2.53
N TYR A 59 -10.11 4.39 -3.80
CA TYR A 59 -10.95 3.87 -4.87
C TYR A 59 -10.13 3.53 -6.11
N TYR A 60 -10.58 2.52 -6.84
CA TYR A 60 -10.18 2.25 -8.21
C TYR A 60 -11.19 2.87 -9.18
N SER A 61 -10.73 3.72 -10.11
CA SER A 61 -11.53 4.25 -11.21
C SER A 61 -11.29 3.43 -12.48
N ASP A 62 -12.31 2.66 -12.90
CA ASP A 62 -12.23 1.91 -14.15
C ASP A 62 -12.27 2.82 -15.38
N ALA A 63 -12.87 4.00 -15.26
CA ALA A 63 -12.95 4.99 -16.34
C ALA A 63 -11.60 5.66 -16.59
N ASP A 64 -10.90 6.05 -15.53
CA ASP A 64 -9.62 6.77 -15.61
C ASP A 64 -8.43 5.81 -15.59
N LYS A 65 -8.67 4.53 -15.28
CA LYS A 65 -7.65 3.48 -15.11
C LYS A 65 -6.57 3.89 -14.11
N GLU A 66 -7.01 4.39 -12.96
CA GLU A 66 -6.14 4.81 -11.86
C GLU A 66 -6.70 4.38 -10.49
N ILE A 67 -5.81 4.33 -9.51
CA ILE A 67 -6.14 4.15 -8.09
C ILE A 67 -5.85 5.46 -7.36
N CYS A 68 -6.77 5.89 -6.49
CA CYS A 68 -6.55 6.99 -5.56
C CYS A 68 -6.61 6.47 -4.12
N ILE A 69 -5.61 6.84 -3.31
CA ILE A 69 -5.49 6.46 -1.90
C ILE A 69 -5.57 7.72 -1.04
N GLN A 70 -6.40 7.68 0.02
CA GLN A 70 -6.54 8.77 0.97
C GLN A 70 -5.21 9.04 1.69
N VAL A 71 -4.78 10.30 1.73
CA VAL A 71 -3.62 10.74 2.51
C VAL A 71 -3.93 10.80 4.02
N GLY A 72 -2.90 10.69 4.86
CA GLY A 72 -3.01 10.87 6.31
C GLY A 72 -3.54 9.66 7.09
N MET A 73 -3.75 8.52 6.46
CA MET A 73 -4.08 7.27 7.14
C MET A 73 -2.87 6.68 7.88
N GLY A 74 -3.12 5.79 8.85
CA GLY A 74 -2.07 4.95 9.46
C GLY A 74 -1.42 4.02 8.43
N GLU A 75 -0.16 3.61 8.66
CA GLU A 75 0.62 2.81 7.71
C GLU A 75 -0.07 1.50 7.33
N SER A 76 -0.54 0.74 8.32
CA SER A 76 -1.25 -0.53 8.08
C SER A 76 -2.56 -0.33 7.31
N GLN A 77 -3.30 0.75 7.61
CA GLN A 77 -4.52 1.10 6.86
C GLN A 77 -4.19 1.45 5.41
N THR A 78 -3.12 2.21 5.18
CA THR A 78 -2.68 2.58 3.83
C THR A 78 -2.33 1.36 3.01
N ILE A 79 -1.47 0.46 3.53
CA ILE A 79 -1.08 -0.78 2.84
C ILE A 79 -2.31 -1.65 2.53
N LYS A 80 -3.20 -1.85 3.51
CA LYS A 80 -4.42 -2.61 3.32
C LYS A 80 -5.29 -2.01 2.21
N THR A 81 -5.47 -0.70 2.22
CA THR A 81 -6.28 -0.01 1.21
C THR A 81 -5.63 -0.11 -0.18
N MET A 82 -4.32 0.10 -0.30
CA MET A 82 -3.61 -0.07 -1.56
C MET A 82 -3.82 -1.45 -2.17
N ILE A 83 -3.67 -2.52 -1.37
CA ILE A 83 -3.86 -3.90 -1.83
C ILE A 83 -5.32 -4.15 -2.24
N HIS A 84 -6.28 -3.62 -1.50
CA HIS A 84 -7.71 -3.71 -1.80
C HIS A 84 -8.04 -3.08 -3.16
N GLU A 85 -7.56 -1.86 -3.42
CA GLU A 85 -7.80 -1.18 -4.69
C GLU A 85 -7.05 -1.84 -5.86
N VAL A 86 -5.84 -2.37 -5.63
CA VAL A 86 -5.15 -3.19 -6.64
C VAL A 86 -5.93 -4.46 -6.97
N ALA A 87 -6.55 -5.13 -5.99
CA ALA A 87 -7.40 -6.29 -6.24
C ALA A 87 -8.61 -5.92 -7.11
N HIS A 88 -9.24 -4.76 -6.89
CA HIS A 88 -10.27 -4.24 -7.79
C HIS A 88 -9.74 -3.99 -9.21
N ALA A 89 -8.58 -3.37 -9.34
CA ALA A 89 -7.98 -3.11 -10.63
C ALA A 89 -7.59 -4.40 -11.39
N MET A 90 -7.20 -5.45 -10.67
CA MET A 90 -6.86 -6.76 -11.27
C MET A 90 -8.11 -7.54 -11.72
N LEU A 91 -9.14 -7.62 -10.87
CA LEU A 91 -10.25 -8.58 -11.04
C LEU A 91 -11.55 -7.94 -11.52
N HIS A 92 -11.81 -6.68 -11.15
CA HIS A 92 -13.12 -6.07 -11.28
C HIS A 92 -13.17 -4.95 -12.32
N ASN A 93 -12.08 -4.80 -13.10
CA ASN A 93 -12.11 -3.91 -14.24
C ASN A 93 -13.00 -4.46 -15.36
N SER A 94 -13.62 -3.56 -16.12
CA SER A 94 -14.62 -3.92 -17.14
C SER A 94 -14.08 -4.80 -18.27
N ASP A 95 -12.80 -4.66 -18.59
CA ASP A 95 -12.17 -5.42 -19.68
C ASP A 95 -11.91 -6.86 -19.25
N PHE A 96 -11.40 -7.09 -18.05
CA PHE A 96 -11.20 -8.41 -17.47
C PHE A 96 -12.53 -9.16 -17.31
N MET A 97 -13.57 -8.50 -16.79
CA MET A 97 -14.88 -9.10 -16.59
C MET A 97 -15.55 -9.50 -17.91
N LYS A 98 -15.44 -8.65 -18.94
CA LYS A 98 -15.96 -8.98 -20.29
C LYS A 98 -15.23 -10.16 -20.93
N GLN A 99 -13.90 -10.22 -20.79
CA GLN A 99 -13.07 -11.31 -21.34
C GLN A 99 -13.41 -12.67 -20.70
N ASN A 100 -13.69 -12.67 -19.40
CA ASN A 100 -14.02 -13.88 -18.66
C ASN A 100 -15.52 -14.23 -18.68
N GLY A 101 -16.37 -13.37 -19.26
CA GLY A 101 -17.82 -13.57 -19.27
C GLY A 101 -18.45 -13.54 -17.87
N GLU A 102 -17.81 -12.85 -16.93
CA GLU A 102 -18.23 -12.77 -15.55
C GLU A 102 -19.04 -11.49 -15.29
N GLU A 103 -20.15 -11.65 -14.61
CA GLU A 103 -20.94 -10.54 -14.07
C GLU A 103 -21.11 -10.77 -12.57
N LYS A 104 -20.29 -10.06 -11.76
CA LYS A 104 -20.32 -10.17 -10.30
C LYS A 104 -21.08 -9.00 -9.70
N ASP A 105 -21.90 -9.28 -8.69
CA ASP A 105 -22.54 -8.25 -7.90
C ASP A 105 -21.51 -7.46 -7.06
N ARG A 106 -21.90 -6.27 -6.61
CA ARG A 106 -21.02 -5.39 -5.84
C ARG A 106 -20.48 -6.07 -4.57
N LEU A 107 -21.36 -6.81 -3.85
CA LEU A 107 -20.97 -7.44 -2.59
C LEU A 107 -19.90 -8.53 -2.82
N THR A 108 -20.02 -9.30 -3.90
CA THR A 108 -18.99 -10.29 -4.27
C THR A 108 -17.67 -9.63 -4.60
N LYS A 109 -17.68 -8.54 -5.39
CA LYS A 109 -16.45 -7.78 -5.71
C LYS A 109 -15.76 -7.24 -4.47
N GLU A 110 -16.51 -6.62 -3.57
CA GLU A 110 -15.97 -6.10 -2.30
C GLU A 110 -15.39 -7.22 -1.44
N THR A 111 -16.08 -8.36 -1.36
CA THR A 111 -15.62 -9.50 -0.55
C THR A 111 -14.36 -10.13 -1.13
N GLU A 112 -14.27 -10.28 -2.44
CA GLU A 112 -13.06 -10.78 -3.09
C GLU A 112 -11.88 -9.85 -2.85
N ALA A 113 -12.04 -8.53 -3.08
CA ALA A 113 -10.99 -7.55 -2.85
C ALA A 113 -10.55 -7.51 -1.38
N GLU A 114 -11.50 -7.53 -0.44
CA GLU A 114 -11.22 -7.53 0.98
C GLU A 114 -10.51 -8.81 1.45
N SER A 115 -10.92 -9.97 0.91
CA SER A 115 -10.28 -11.26 1.23
C SER A 115 -8.86 -11.36 0.68
N ILE A 116 -8.61 -10.79 -0.51
CA ILE A 116 -7.27 -10.69 -1.07
C ILE A 116 -6.41 -9.78 -0.18
N ALA A 117 -6.91 -8.59 0.17
CA ALA A 117 -6.21 -7.65 1.05
C ALA A 117 -5.88 -8.30 2.40
N PHE A 118 -6.83 -9.01 3.02
CA PHE A 118 -6.60 -9.77 4.26
C PHE A 118 -5.50 -10.83 4.08
N THR A 119 -5.57 -11.63 3.03
CA THR A 119 -4.61 -12.71 2.79
C THR A 119 -3.20 -12.18 2.59
N VAL A 120 -3.05 -11.14 1.77
CA VAL A 120 -1.74 -10.51 1.48
C VAL A 120 -1.22 -9.80 2.72
N CYS A 121 -2.03 -9.01 3.43
CA CYS A 121 -1.64 -8.36 4.68
C CYS A 121 -1.18 -9.38 5.74
N SER A 122 -1.91 -10.49 5.88
CA SER A 122 -1.52 -11.57 6.81
C SER A 122 -0.18 -12.19 6.46
N ALA A 123 0.11 -12.41 5.18
CA ALA A 123 1.42 -12.89 4.73
C ALA A 123 2.55 -11.90 5.02
N LEU A 124 2.25 -10.59 5.00
CA LEU A 124 3.17 -9.52 5.36
C LEU A 124 3.29 -9.27 6.88
N GLY A 125 2.54 -10.03 7.69
CA GLY A 125 2.50 -9.87 9.15
C GLY A 125 1.67 -8.67 9.63
N ILE A 126 0.79 -8.13 8.78
CA ILE A 126 -0.14 -7.04 9.10
C ILE A 126 -1.50 -7.66 9.43
N ASP A 127 -1.95 -7.50 10.68
CA ASP A 127 -3.26 -8.00 11.11
C ASP A 127 -4.36 -7.02 10.69
N THR A 128 -5.31 -7.52 9.89
CA THR A 128 -6.49 -6.79 9.42
C THR A 128 -7.79 -7.53 9.76
N SER A 129 -7.77 -8.51 10.65
CA SER A 129 -8.88 -9.42 10.94
C SER A 129 -10.13 -8.67 11.41
N ASP A 130 -9.99 -7.68 12.28
CA ASP A 130 -11.10 -6.89 12.82
C ASP A 130 -11.84 -6.09 11.72
N TYR A 131 -11.12 -5.76 10.66
CA TYR A 131 -11.70 -5.04 9.52
C TYR A 131 -12.37 -5.99 8.53
N SER A 132 -11.73 -7.11 8.19
CA SER A 132 -12.09 -7.96 7.05
C SER A 132 -13.19 -8.97 7.35
N PHE A 133 -13.23 -9.54 8.54
CA PHE A 133 -14.18 -10.61 8.88
C PHE A 133 -15.66 -10.24 8.76
N PRO A 134 -16.12 -9.03 9.13
CA PRO A 134 -17.52 -8.64 8.94
C PRO A 134 -18.00 -8.70 7.49
N TYR A 135 -17.16 -8.36 6.53
CA TYR A 135 -17.48 -8.42 5.09
C TYR A 135 -17.67 -9.85 4.63
N VAL A 136 -16.73 -10.74 4.96
CA VAL A 136 -16.76 -12.16 4.57
C VAL A 136 -17.98 -12.88 5.17
N ALA A 137 -18.28 -12.63 6.44
CA ALA A 137 -19.41 -13.25 7.13
C ALA A 137 -20.76 -12.81 6.53
N SER A 138 -20.91 -11.52 6.19
CA SER A 138 -22.10 -10.98 5.57
C SER A 138 -22.35 -11.58 4.18
N TRP A 139 -21.32 -11.67 3.37
CA TRP A 139 -21.40 -12.20 2.03
C TRP A 139 -21.72 -13.71 2.00
N ALA A 140 -21.07 -14.50 2.85
CA ALA A 140 -21.22 -15.96 2.85
C ALA A 140 -22.63 -16.41 3.21
N SER A 141 -23.39 -15.61 3.96
CA SER A 141 -24.71 -15.99 4.47
C SER A 141 -25.80 -16.21 3.43
N GLY A 142 -25.62 -15.75 2.19
CA GLY A 142 -26.62 -15.83 1.13
C GLY A 142 -26.18 -16.52 -0.15
N LYS A 143 -25.00 -17.13 -0.19
CA LYS A 143 -24.40 -17.69 -1.40
C LYS A 143 -24.51 -19.22 -1.47
N GLU A 144 -24.60 -19.75 -2.69
CA GLU A 144 -24.53 -21.18 -2.93
C GLU A 144 -23.07 -21.68 -2.81
N MET A 145 -22.89 -22.96 -2.47
CA MET A 145 -21.57 -23.56 -2.26
C MET A 145 -20.66 -23.45 -3.49
N LYS A 146 -21.23 -23.45 -4.69
CA LYS A 146 -20.47 -23.30 -5.93
C LYS A 146 -19.88 -21.89 -6.05
N GLU A 147 -20.70 -20.85 -5.85
CA GLU A 147 -20.25 -19.45 -5.88
C GLU A 147 -19.16 -19.18 -4.85
N LEU A 148 -19.30 -19.76 -3.64
CA LEU A 148 -18.28 -19.66 -2.58
C LEU A 148 -16.95 -20.27 -3.04
N LYS A 149 -16.98 -21.46 -3.66
CA LYS A 149 -15.75 -22.11 -4.16
C LYS A 149 -15.11 -21.35 -5.29
N ASP A 150 -15.88 -20.87 -6.24
CA ASP A 150 -15.37 -20.12 -7.39
C ASP A 150 -14.70 -18.83 -6.92
N SER A 151 -15.30 -18.09 -5.99
CA SER A 151 -14.67 -16.89 -5.39
C SER A 151 -13.45 -17.24 -4.53
N MET A 152 -13.46 -18.33 -3.77
CA MET A 152 -12.28 -18.76 -2.99
C MET A 152 -11.10 -19.12 -3.88
N ASP A 153 -11.32 -19.77 -5.02
CA ASP A 153 -10.26 -20.05 -5.99
C ASP A 153 -9.72 -18.76 -6.62
N THR A 154 -10.61 -17.83 -6.98
CA THR A 154 -10.23 -16.50 -7.47
C THR A 154 -9.36 -15.75 -6.45
N ILE A 155 -9.80 -15.66 -5.19
CA ILE A 155 -9.07 -15.02 -4.09
C ILE A 155 -7.70 -15.65 -3.92
N ARG A 156 -7.64 -16.97 -3.82
CA ARG A 156 -6.39 -17.72 -3.60
C ARG A 156 -5.37 -17.50 -4.73
N LEU A 157 -5.83 -17.62 -5.98
CA LEU A 157 -4.95 -17.46 -7.15
C LEU A 157 -4.44 -16.03 -7.28
N THR A 158 -5.32 -15.05 -7.09
CA THR A 158 -4.95 -13.64 -7.19
C THR A 158 -4.03 -13.20 -6.06
N ALA A 159 -4.30 -13.63 -4.82
CA ALA A 159 -3.42 -13.34 -3.70
C ALA A 159 -2.02 -13.97 -3.88
N ALA A 160 -1.94 -15.19 -4.41
CA ALA A 160 -0.68 -15.86 -4.69
C ALA A 160 0.12 -15.13 -5.78
N ASP A 161 -0.50 -14.78 -6.91
CA ASP A 161 0.12 -14.02 -8.01
C ASP A 161 0.61 -12.64 -7.52
N PHE A 162 -0.23 -11.96 -6.72
CA PHE A 162 0.14 -10.67 -6.14
C PHE A 162 1.35 -10.78 -5.21
N LEU A 163 1.36 -11.76 -4.30
CA LEU A 163 2.47 -11.99 -3.37
C LEU A 163 3.77 -12.31 -4.11
N GLU A 164 3.74 -13.17 -5.14
CA GLU A 164 4.92 -13.50 -5.94
C GLU A 164 5.51 -12.25 -6.60
N LYS A 165 4.67 -11.41 -7.22
CA LYS A 165 5.08 -10.15 -7.83
C LYS A 165 5.61 -9.15 -6.80
N LEU A 166 4.95 -9.05 -5.65
CA LEU A 166 5.35 -8.15 -4.58
C LEU A 166 6.70 -8.55 -3.98
N GLU A 167 6.93 -9.84 -3.72
CA GLU A 167 8.20 -10.36 -3.23
C GLU A 167 9.34 -10.04 -4.22
N ALA A 168 9.11 -10.21 -5.52
CA ALA A 168 10.08 -9.87 -6.55
C ALA A 168 10.38 -8.37 -6.57
N ALA A 169 9.36 -7.50 -6.50
CA ALA A 169 9.52 -6.05 -6.48
C ALA A 169 10.26 -5.57 -5.22
N VAL A 170 9.95 -6.14 -4.05
CA VAL A 170 10.67 -5.86 -2.79
C VAL A 170 12.13 -6.26 -2.88
N ALA A 171 12.43 -7.45 -3.45
CA ALA A 171 13.79 -7.92 -3.60
C ALA A 171 14.61 -7.03 -4.56
N GLU A 172 14.03 -6.62 -5.69
CA GLU A 172 14.64 -5.70 -6.65
C GLU A 172 14.98 -4.36 -6.01
N ARG A 173 14.01 -3.71 -5.36
CA ARG A 173 14.21 -2.42 -4.67
C ARG A 173 15.19 -2.50 -3.51
N SER A 174 15.18 -3.60 -2.78
CA SER A 174 16.14 -3.84 -1.70
C SER A 174 17.58 -3.95 -2.24
N ALA A 175 17.77 -4.62 -3.37
CA ALA A 175 19.08 -4.73 -4.02
C ALA A 175 19.57 -3.36 -4.54
N GLU A 176 18.69 -2.57 -5.17
CA GLU A 176 18.99 -1.19 -5.62
C GLU A 176 19.40 -0.30 -4.43
N ARG A 177 18.65 -0.36 -3.34
CA ARG A 177 18.95 0.39 -2.11
C ARG A 177 20.31 0.01 -1.53
N MET A 178 20.62 -1.29 -1.42
CA MET A 178 21.92 -1.77 -0.95
C MET A 178 23.07 -1.26 -1.82
N THR A 179 22.90 -1.27 -3.14
CA THR A 179 23.91 -0.77 -4.08
C THR A 179 24.12 0.74 -3.91
N ALA A 180 23.07 1.52 -3.76
CA ALA A 180 23.14 2.97 -3.54
C ALA A 180 23.84 3.32 -2.21
N MET A 181 23.52 2.60 -1.13
CA MET A 181 24.19 2.78 0.18
C MET A 181 25.66 2.44 0.11
N GLN A 182 26.03 1.29 -0.46
CA GLN A 182 27.43 0.89 -0.60
C GLN A 182 28.26 1.89 -1.41
N TYR A 183 27.67 2.45 -2.47
CA TYR A 183 28.31 3.46 -3.28
C TYR A 183 28.53 4.77 -2.48
N ALA A 184 27.52 5.22 -1.72
CA ALA A 184 27.64 6.40 -0.88
C ALA A 184 28.68 6.23 0.24
N GLU A 185 28.69 5.07 0.92
CA GLU A 185 29.71 4.74 1.94
C GLU A 185 31.12 4.77 1.35
N LYS A 186 31.30 4.21 0.13
CA LYS A 186 32.58 4.25 -0.57
C LYS A 186 33.04 5.68 -0.84
N LEU A 187 32.14 6.54 -1.35
CA LEU A 187 32.47 7.97 -1.60
C LEU A 187 32.87 8.72 -0.35
N ILE A 188 32.21 8.42 0.81
CA ILE A 188 32.58 9.01 2.10
C ILE A 188 33.96 8.53 2.52
N ALA A 189 34.24 7.22 2.44
CA ALA A 189 35.53 6.64 2.82
C ALA A 189 36.69 7.15 1.96
N ASP A 190 36.48 7.22 0.63
CA ASP A 190 37.48 7.75 -0.32
C ASP A 190 37.83 9.21 0.03
N ARG A 191 36.85 10.03 0.39
CA ARG A 191 37.08 11.40 0.81
C ARG A 191 37.87 11.52 2.11
N GLU A 192 37.54 10.71 3.13
CA GLU A 192 38.27 10.72 4.41
C GLU A 192 39.75 10.37 4.22
N GLN A 193 40.06 9.50 3.24
CA GLN A 193 41.41 9.08 2.91
C GLN A 193 42.17 10.13 2.11
N GLU A 194 41.55 10.75 1.12
CA GLU A 194 42.19 11.63 0.13
C GLU A 194 42.14 13.10 0.49
N LYS A 195 41.32 13.52 1.48
CA LYS A 195 41.01 14.93 1.82
C LYS A 195 40.61 15.79 0.61
N THR A 196 40.09 15.14 -0.41
CA THR A 196 39.64 15.80 -1.64
C THR A 196 38.23 16.37 -1.51
N ILE A 197 38.01 17.52 -2.15
CA ILE A 197 36.68 18.14 -2.25
C ILE A 197 35.90 17.40 -3.31
N PHE A 198 34.67 16.94 -2.99
CA PHE A 198 33.78 16.42 -4.03
C PHE A 198 33.54 17.48 -5.11
N ASP A 199 33.67 17.10 -6.38
CA ASP A 199 33.24 17.94 -7.46
C ASP A 199 31.69 18.04 -7.52
N ASP A 200 31.18 18.97 -8.33
CA ASP A 200 29.73 19.23 -8.40
C ASP A 200 28.96 18.04 -8.96
N GLU A 201 29.57 17.21 -9.78
CA GLU A 201 28.97 16.01 -10.36
C GLU A 201 28.80 14.92 -9.31
N GLN A 202 29.82 14.69 -8.46
CA GLN A 202 29.76 13.76 -7.35
C GLN A 202 28.75 14.20 -6.28
N ARG A 203 28.63 15.49 -6.00
CA ARG A 203 27.63 16.06 -5.08
C ARG A 203 26.21 15.80 -5.58
N ASN A 204 25.95 16.09 -6.85
CA ASN A 204 24.64 15.84 -7.47
C ASN A 204 24.29 14.35 -7.49
N LEU A 205 25.27 13.47 -7.68
CA LEU A 205 25.06 12.03 -7.65
C LEU A 205 24.64 11.57 -6.25
N ILE A 206 25.33 11.99 -5.20
CA ILE A 206 25.03 11.64 -3.82
C ILE A 206 23.62 12.13 -3.41
N VAL A 207 23.27 13.37 -3.74
CA VAL A 207 21.94 13.92 -3.48
C VAL A 207 20.87 13.10 -4.20
N ASN A 208 21.08 12.78 -5.47
CA ASN A 208 20.13 11.97 -6.23
C ASN A 208 19.98 10.54 -5.70
N PHE A 209 21.03 9.94 -5.14
CA PHE A 209 20.95 8.64 -4.49
C PHE A 209 20.20 8.71 -3.15
N ALA A 210 20.46 9.74 -2.34
CA ALA A 210 19.74 9.93 -1.07
C ALA A 210 18.23 10.08 -1.28
N PHE A 211 17.80 10.81 -2.31
CA PHE A 211 16.37 10.93 -2.67
C PHE A 211 15.73 9.65 -3.20
N LYS A 212 16.50 8.66 -3.64
CA LYS A 212 15.98 7.35 -4.07
C LYS A 212 15.86 6.35 -2.91
N LEU A 213 16.37 6.67 -1.73
CA LEU A 213 16.26 5.84 -0.54
C LEU A 213 14.95 6.21 0.17
N ASP A 214 13.89 5.47 -0.08
CA ASP A 214 12.55 5.68 0.52
C ASP A 214 12.48 5.35 2.03
N ASP A 215 13.59 5.02 2.68
CA ASP A 215 13.70 4.82 4.12
C ASP A 215 14.19 6.11 4.79
N ARG A 216 13.29 6.77 5.49
CA ARG A 216 13.55 8.05 6.15
C ARG A 216 14.71 7.96 7.15
N ALA A 217 14.81 6.89 7.92
CA ALA A 217 15.87 6.74 8.94
C ALA A 217 17.23 6.53 8.27
N ALA A 218 17.34 5.66 7.27
CA ALA A 218 18.56 5.44 6.50
C ALA A 218 18.94 6.68 5.70
N THR A 219 17.96 7.40 5.16
CA THR A 219 18.17 8.67 4.43
C THR A 219 18.69 9.75 5.38
N GLU A 220 18.11 9.89 6.59
CA GLU A 220 18.56 10.85 7.60
C GLU A 220 19.98 10.54 8.08
N GLU A 221 20.33 9.28 8.32
CA GLU A 221 21.68 8.88 8.72
C GLU A 221 22.71 9.17 7.61
N LEU A 222 22.39 8.82 6.36
CA LEU A 222 23.22 9.11 5.20
C LEU A 222 23.37 10.61 4.95
N VAL A 223 22.30 11.39 5.01
CA VAL A 223 22.32 12.85 4.84
C VAL A 223 23.09 13.52 5.97
N ASN A 224 22.95 13.06 7.22
CA ASN A 224 23.71 13.57 8.35
C ASN A 224 25.21 13.25 8.23
N GLY A 225 25.57 12.04 7.79
CA GLY A 225 26.95 11.64 7.50
C GLY A 225 27.56 12.49 6.38
N LEU A 226 26.82 12.69 5.29
CA LEU A 226 27.22 13.55 4.18
C LEU A 226 27.30 15.03 4.59
N ALA A 227 26.35 15.54 5.36
CA ALA A 227 26.37 16.91 5.87
C ALA A 227 27.56 17.14 6.80
N ALA A 228 27.90 16.18 7.68
CA ALA A 228 29.07 16.24 8.53
C ALA A 228 30.36 16.23 7.71
N ALA A 229 30.44 15.36 6.71
CA ALA A 229 31.59 15.29 5.78
C ALA A 229 31.75 16.58 4.92
N LEU A 230 30.63 17.23 4.54
CA LEU A 230 30.62 18.46 3.76
C LEU A 230 30.76 19.73 4.64
N ALA A 231 30.40 19.70 5.93
CA ALA A 231 30.48 20.85 6.83
C ALA A 231 31.94 21.25 7.17
N GLU A 232 32.90 20.33 7.04
CA GLU A 232 34.31 20.65 7.12
C GLU A 232 34.82 21.47 5.92
N ASP A 233 34.05 21.50 4.83
CA ASP A 233 34.35 22.27 3.62
C ASP A 233 33.47 23.54 3.59
N ARG A 234 34.05 24.67 4.04
CA ARG A 234 33.39 25.97 4.21
C ARG A 234 32.72 26.57 2.96
N LYS A 235 32.61 25.84 1.86
CA LYS A 235 32.01 26.26 0.60
C LYS A 235 30.65 25.63 0.29
N CYS A 236 30.13 24.70 1.09
CA CYS A 236 28.84 24.07 0.86
C CYS A 236 27.79 24.53 1.87
N THR A 237 26.80 25.26 1.38
CA THR A 237 25.52 25.48 2.06
C THR A 237 24.55 24.40 1.59
N THR A 238 24.26 23.43 2.43
CA THR A 238 23.24 22.42 2.14
C THR A 238 21.93 22.88 2.76
N THR A 239 20.95 23.20 1.94
CA THR A 239 19.57 23.41 2.41
C THR A 239 18.87 22.07 2.28
N VAL A 240 18.55 21.44 3.41
CA VAL A 240 17.65 20.29 3.47
C VAL A 240 16.25 20.88 3.57
N ILE A 241 15.43 20.60 2.56
CA ILE A 241 13.99 20.94 2.55
C ILE A 241 13.20 19.73 3.04
#